data_0a424271f19da1642d1f089d3aa9444b
#
_entry.id   0a424271f19da1642d1f089d3aa9444b
#
_cell.length_a   1.000
_cell.length_b   1.000
_cell.length_c   1.000
_cell.angle_alpha   90.00
_cell.angle_beta   90.00
_cell.angle_gamma   90.00
#
_symmetry.space_group_name_H-M   'P 1'
#
loop_
_entity.id
_entity.type
_entity.pdbx_description
1 polymer ?
#
loop_
_entity_poly.entity_id
_entity_poly.type
_entity_poly.pdbx_seq_one_letter_code
_entity_poly.pdbx_strand_id
1 'polypeptide(L)'
;VFPENGVMWYGDRIGSLYTQGSEGYGTYIFGQVAAPCEYVEAVDGFLMITQYDVPWRADIFKKWDFYDVSQCFEFSKRGYKIAVPAMLNPWCIHDCGASDYHDYFGEREKFLQEYRNS
;
A
#
# COMPACT_ATOMS: atom_id res chain seq x y z
N VAL A 1 1.10 -9.15 -5.30
CA VAL A 1 -0.21 -8.64 -4.91
C VAL A 1 -1.34 -9.65 -5.08
N PHE A 2 -1.16 -10.69 -5.89
CA PHE A 2 -2.15 -11.75 -6.07
C PHE A 2 -1.63 -13.10 -5.54
N PRO A 3 -1.44 -13.25 -4.23
CA PRO A 3 -0.94 -14.51 -3.69
C PRO A 3 -2.02 -15.61 -3.73
N GLU A 4 -1.58 -16.85 -3.91
CA GLU A 4 -2.46 -18.01 -4.00
C GLU A 4 -3.26 -18.25 -2.72
N ASN A 5 -2.67 -17.91 -1.56
CA ASN A 5 -3.32 -18.10 -0.26
C ASN A 5 -4.42 -17.07 0.05
N GLY A 6 -4.64 -16.12 -0.85
CA GLY A 6 -5.67 -15.10 -0.68
C GLY A 6 -5.33 -13.95 0.27
N VAL A 7 -4.14 -13.91 0.84
CA VAL A 7 -3.69 -12.82 1.73
C VAL A 7 -2.76 -11.91 0.96
N MET A 8 -3.22 -10.73 0.60
CA MET A 8 -2.58 -9.90 -0.41
C MET A 8 -1.29 -9.21 0.02
N TRP A 9 -1.06 -9.02 1.30
CA TRP A 9 0.14 -8.33 1.80
C TRP A 9 1.08 -9.23 2.59
N TYR A 10 0.81 -10.50 2.60
CA TYR A 10 1.63 -11.42 3.38
C TYR A 10 2.90 -11.75 2.60
N GLY A 11 4.04 -11.70 3.25
CA GLY A 11 5.31 -12.02 2.61
C GLY A 11 6.17 -10.79 2.37
N ASP A 12 6.59 -10.57 1.16
CA ASP A 12 7.64 -9.61 0.80
C ASP A 12 7.22 -8.15 0.98
N ARG A 13 7.25 -7.69 2.24
CA ARG A 13 7.04 -6.28 2.58
C ARG A 13 8.37 -5.63 2.87
N ILE A 14 8.54 -4.39 2.38
CA ILE A 14 9.73 -3.60 2.60
C ILE A 14 9.37 -2.21 3.15
N GLY A 15 10.35 -1.53 3.71
CA GLY A 15 10.17 -0.20 4.28
C GLY A 15 10.02 -0.23 5.80
N SER A 16 9.86 0.94 6.37
CA SER A 16 9.72 1.11 7.82
C SER A 16 8.89 2.33 8.16
N LEU A 17 8.30 2.32 9.33
CA LEU A 17 7.52 3.44 9.85
C LEU A 17 7.58 3.48 11.38
N TYR A 18 7.37 4.67 11.92
CA TYR A 18 7.08 4.81 13.34
C TYR A 18 5.60 4.60 13.58
N THR A 19 5.25 4.06 14.75
CA THR A 19 3.86 3.88 15.16
C THR A 19 3.61 4.60 16.48
N GLN A 20 2.40 5.11 16.61
CA GLN A 20 1.88 5.61 17.87
C GLN A 20 0.45 5.10 18.02
N GLY A 21 0.16 4.42 19.13
CA GLY A 21 -1.15 3.85 19.40
C GLY A 21 -1.38 3.70 20.89
N SER A 22 -2.39 2.93 21.27
CA SER A 22 -2.77 2.71 22.67
C SER A 22 -1.66 2.07 23.48
N GLU A 23 -0.73 1.35 22.85
CA GLU A 23 0.40 0.69 23.51
C GLU A 23 1.68 1.54 23.53
N GLY A 24 1.60 2.78 23.06
CA GLY A 24 2.72 3.71 23.03
C GLY A 24 3.40 3.83 21.68
N TYR A 25 4.67 4.23 21.71
CA TYR A 25 5.47 4.56 20.54
C TYR A 25 6.34 3.35 20.14
N GLY A 26 6.40 3.06 18.86
CA GLY A 26 7.20 1.94 18.35
C GLY A 26 7.72 2.16 16.94
N THR A 27 8.50 1.20 16.47
CA THR A 27 9.04 1.19 15.12
C THR A 27 8.72 -0.16 14.46
N TYR A 28 8.16 -0.13 13.25
CA TYR A 28 8.03 -1.31 12.42
C TYR A 28 9.06 -1.26 11.29
N ILE A 29 9.83 -2.36 11.16
CA ILE A 29 10.76 -2.55 10.06
C ILE A 29 10.36 -3.85 9.36
N PHE A 30 9.83 -3.73 8.15
CA PHE A 30 9.36 -4.88 7.38
C PHE A 30 10.47 -5.52 6.57
N GLY A 31 11.40 -4.73 6.06
CA GLY A 31 12.55 -5.19 5.31
C GLY A 31 13.38 -4.00 4.85
N GLN A 32 14.67 -4.28 4.58
CA GLN A 32 15.56 -3.24 4.08
C GLN A 32 15.26 -2.93 2.62
N VAL A 33 15.44 -1.67 2.27
CA VAL A 33 15.28 -1.16 0.91
C VAL A 33 16.66 -0.85 0.36
N ALA A 34 16.99 -1.41 -0.79
CA ALA A 34 18.25 -1.13 -1.47
C ALA A 34 18.27 0.32 -1.97
N ALA A 35 19.44 1.00 -1.81
CA ALA A 35 19.60 2.35 -2.28
C ALA A 35 19.70 2.40 -3.81
N PRO A 36 19.15 3.42 -4.49
CA PRO A 36 18.41 4.55 -3.91
C PRO A 36 16.95 4.24 -3.59
N CYS A 37 16.37 3.21 -4.19
CA CYS A 37 14.99 2.78 -3.99
C CYS A 37 14.80 1.36 -4.52
N GLU A 38 13.70 0.73 -4.15
CA GLU A 38 13.26 -0.53 -4.75
C GLU A 38 11.89 -0.37 -5.38
N TYR A 39 11.70 -0.99 -6.56
CA TYR A 39 10.41 -1.04 -7.22
C TYR A 39 9.53 -2.11 -6.60
N VAL A 40 8.25 -1.76 -6.45
CA VAL A 40 7.24 -2.63 -5.84
C VAL A 40 5.97 -2.60 -6.68
N GLU A 41 5.06 -3.52 -6.43
CA GLU A 41 3.75 -3.50 -7.11
C GLU A 41 2.83 -2.44 -6.55
N ALA A 42 2.88 -2.21 -5.23
CA ALA A 42 2.01 -1.27 -4.57
C ALA A 42 2.62 -0.78 -3.26
N VAL A 43 2.16 0.37 -2.81
CA VAL A 43 2.48 0.93 -1.50
C VAL A 43 1.19 1.16 -0.72
N ASP A 44 1.32 1.20 0.59
CA ASP A 44 0.22 1.52 1.49
C ASP A 44 -0.14 3.01 1.37
N GLY A 45 -1.42 3.32 1.44
CA GLY A 45 -1.93 4.69 1.34
C GLY A 45 -1.56 5.61 2.49
N PHE A 46 -0.79 5.11 3.43
CA PHE A 46 -0.25 5.89 4.54
C PHE A 46 0.56 7.11 4.06
N LEU A 47 1.41 6.92 3.06
CA LEU A 47 2.14 8.00 2.42
C LEU A 47 2.40 7.65 0.95
N MET A 48 1.85 8.45 0.08
CA MET A 48 2.04 8.32 -1.36
C MET A 48 2.46 9.67 -1.93
N ILE A 49 3.57 9.71 -2.66
CA ILE A 49 4.10 10.93 -3.26
C ILE A 49 4.21 10.70 -4.77
N THR A 50 3.73 11.64 -5.55
CA THR A 50 3.77 11.59 -7.00
C THR A 50 3.92 12.98 -7.60
N GLN A 51 4.55 13.07 -8.78
CA GLN A 51 4.63 14.30 -9.56
C GLN A 51 3.48 14.44 -10.57
N TYR A 52 2.75 13.35 -10.81
CA TYR A 52 1.73 13.30 -11.84
C TYR A 52 0.39 12.95 -11.20
N ASP A 53 -0.67 13.45 -11.79
CA ASP A 53 -2.03 13.13 -11.35
C ASP A 53 -2.60 12.03 -12.24
N VAL A 54 -3.09 10.98 -11.59
CA VAL A 54 -3.81 9.88 -12.22
C VAL A 54 -5.14 9.75 -11.49
N PRO A 55 -6.28 9.73 -12.22
CA PRO A 55 -7.58 9.66 -11.56
C PRO A 55 -7.72 8.44 -10.67
N TRP A 56 -8.21 8.68 -9.47
CA TRP A 56 -8.55 7.61 -8.52
C TRP A 56 -9.78 6.84 -9.00
N ARG A 57 -9.79 5.54 -8.80
CA ARG A 57 -10.95 4.71 -9.13
C ARG A 57 -12.02 4.79 -8.05
N ALA A 58 -12.47 6.01 -7.75
CA ALA A 58 -13.56 6.28 -6.81
C ALA A 58 -14.91 5.76 -7.29
N ASP A 59 -15.01 5.42 -8.57
CA ASP A 59 -16.16 4.72 -9.13
C ASP A 59 -16.33 3.30 -8.57
N ILE A 60 -15.23 2.65 -8.21
CA ILE A 60 -15.21 1.26 -7.69
C ILE A 60 -14.88 1.23 -6.20
N PHE A 61 -13.81 1.91 -5.78
CA PHE A 61 -13.29 1.87 -4.41
C PHE A 61 -13.77 3.08 -3.65
N LYS A 62 -14.89 2.94 -2.94
CA LYS A 62 -15.56 4.03 -2.21
C LYS A 62 -15.33 3.97 -0.71
N LYS A 63 -14.60 2.94 -0.25
CA LYS A 63 -14.36 2.68 1.15
C LYS A 63 -12.88 2.77 1.47
N TRP A 64 -12.48 2.30 2.64
CA TRP A 64 -11.15 2.49 3.18
C TRP A 64 -10.10 1.53 2.61
N ASP A 65 -10.51 0.38 2.06
CA ASP A 65 -9.58 -0.65 1.61
C ASP A 65 -9.38 -0.62 0.09
N PHE A 66 -8.19 -0.99 -0.35
CA PHE A 66 -7.79 -1.17 -1.76
C PHE A 66 -7.74 0.06 -2.63
N TYR A 67 -8.11 1.25 -2.14
CA TYR A 67 -8.01 2.48 -2.93
C TYR A 67 -6.56 2.78 -3.30
N ASP A 68 -5.64 2.53 -2.39
CA ASP A 68 -4.21 2.76 -2.53
C ASP A 68 -3.57 1.79 -3.52
N VAL A 69 -3.84 0.49 -3.37
CA VAL A 69 -3.34 -0.54 -4.29
C VAL A 69 -3.90 -0.31 -5.69
N SER A 70 -5.18 0.02 -5.79
CA SER A 70 -5.81 0.40 -7.06
C SER A 70 -5.09 1.57 -7.72
N GLN A 71 -4.78 2.60 -6.96
CA GLN A 71 -4.06 3.76 -7.48
C GLN A 71 -2.68 3.38 -8.01
N CYS A 72 -1.95 2.55 -7.29
CA CYS A 72 -0.66 2.04 -7.77
C CYS A 72 -0.79 1.29 -9.10
N PHE A 73 -1.83 0.49 -9.25
CA PHE A 73 -2.07 -0.25 -10.48
C PHE A 73 -2.47 0.69 -11.63
N GLU A 74 -3.22 1.76 -11.35
CA GLU A 74 -3.54 2.78 -12.36
C GLU A 74 -2.28 3.50 -12.85
N PHE A 75 -1.36 3.83 -11.96
CA PHE A 75 -0.05 4.38 -12.35
C PHE A 75 0.73 3.38 -13.20
N SER A 76 0.80 2.13 -12.80
CA SER A 76 1.54 1.09 -13.52
C SER A 76 0.98 0.85 -14.93
N LYS A 77 -0.34 0.89 -15.11
CA LYS A 77 -0.99 0.79 -16.43
C LYS A 77 -0.54 1.90 -17.38
N ARG A 78 -0.16 3.05 -16.84
CA ARG A 78 0.30 4.21 -17.61
C ARG A 78 1.81 4.23 -17.80
N GLY A 79 2.51 3.17 -17.39
CA GLY A 79 3.95 3.04 -17.58
C GLY A 79 4.80 3.61 -16.46
N TYR A 80 4.20 4.10 -15.38
CA TYR A 80 4.94 4.57 -14.22
C TYR A 80 5.34 3.40 -13.32
N LYS A 81 6.41 3.59 -12.58
CA LYS A 81 6.88 2.62 -11.59
C LYS A 81 6.56 3.09 -10.18
N ILE A 82 6.24 2.14 -9.34
CA ILE A 82 6.00 2.36 -7.92
C ILE A 82 7.30 2.01 -7.20
N ALA A 83 7.75 2.87 -6.30
CA ALA A 83 9.02 2.67 -5.62
C ALA A 83 8.93 3.03 -4.14
N VAL A 84 9.72 2.32 -3.34
CA VAL A 84 9.96 2.65 -1.94
C VAL A 84 11.39 3.16 -1.83
N PRO A 85 11.62 4.38 -1.33
CA PRO A 85 12.97 4.91 -1.20
C PRO A 85 13.71 4.27 -0.04
N ALA A 86 15.03 4.14 -0.18
CA ALA A 86 15.88 3.77 0.93
C ALA A 86 15.93 4.90 1.96
N MET A 87 15.89 4.54 3.24
CA MET A 87 15.88 5.51 4.33
C MET A 87 16.64 4.96 5.54
N LEU A 88 17.41 5.81 6.20
CA LEU A 88 18.10 5.44 7.42
C LEU A 88 17.12 5.30 8.60
N ASN A 89 16.17 6.22 8.66
CA ASN A 89 15.13 6.22 9.68
C ASN A 89 13.77 6.36 8.99
N PRO A 90 12.70 5.84 9.59
CA PRO A 90 11.36 6.06 9.04
C PRO A 90 11.04 7.55 8.89
N TRP A 91 10.35 7.89 7.80
CA TRP A 91 10.00 9.28 7.50
C TRP A 91 8.71 9.72 8.18
N CYS A 92 7.87 8.76 8.59
CA CYS A 92 6.51 9.05 9.01
C CYS A 92 6.13 8.29 10.26
N ILE A 93 5.17 8.86 11.00
CA ILE A 93 4.56 8.25 12.17
C ILE A 93 3.13 7.85 11.80
N HIS A 94 2.80 6.58 11.95
CA HIS A 94 1.43 6.11 11.78
C HIS A 94 0.72 6.14 13.13
N ASP A 95 -0.08 7.16 13.35
CA ASP A 95 -0.91 7.30 14.53
C ASP A 95 -2.21 6.54 14.28
N CYS A 96 -2.18 5.25 14.59
CA CYS A 96 -3.28 4.34 14.29
C CYS A 96 -3.98 3.87 15.56
N GLY A 97 -5.31 3.97 15.55
CA GLY A 97 -6.16 3.29 16.50
C GLY A 97 -6.44 1.85 16.04
N ALA A 98 -7.52 1.27 16.54
CA ALA A 98 -7.98 -0.03 16.09
C ALA A 98 -8.45 0.03 14.64
N SER A 99 -7.99 -0.91 13.83
CA SER A 99 -8.41 -1.01 12.44
C SER A 99 -9.70 -1.82 12.32
N ASP A 100 -10.64 -1.32 11.52
CA ASP A 100 -11.87 -2.02 11.19
C ASP A 100 -11.74 -2.62 9.78
N TYR A 101 -11.71 -3.95 9.70
CA TYR A 101 -11.61 -4.68 8.43
C TYR A 101 -12.97 -5.18 7.93
N HIS A 102 -14.07 -4.58 8.38
CA HIS A 102 -15.43 -5.03 8.10
C HIS A 102 -15.69 -5.23 6.60
N ASP A 103 -15.23 -4.32 5.76
CA ASP A 103 -15.48 -4.34 4.32
C ASP A 103 -14.31 -4.90 3.49
N TYR A 104 -13.26 -5.37 4.13
CA TYR A 104 -12.02 -5.78 3.46
C TYR A 104 -12.26 -6.80 2.35
N PHE A 105 -12.96 -7.88 2.62
CA PHE A 105 -13.16 -8.95 1.64
C PHE A 105 -14.04 -8.54 0.47
N GLY A 106 -15.03 -7.68 0.70
CA GLY A 106 -15.86 -7.12 -0.38
C GLY A 106 -15.05 -6.22 -1.31
N GLU A 107 -14.23 -5.35 -0.77
CA GLU A 107 -13.34 -4.49 -1.55
C GLU A 107 -12.25 -5.30 -2.27
N ARG A 108 -11.77 -6.36 -1.64
CA ARG A 108 -10.81 -7.29 -2.24
C ARG A 108 -11.38 -7.95 -3.49
N GLU A 109 -12.61 -8.41 -3.46
CA GLU A 109 -13.25 -9.02 -4.62
C GLU A 109 -13.37 -8.02 -5.78
N LYS A 110 -13.75 -6.78 -5.50
CA LYS A 110 -13.78 -5.73 -6.52
C LYS A 110 -12.41 -5.52 -7.16
N PHE A 111 -11.36 -5.48 -6.34
CA PHE A 111 -9.99 -5.32 -6.82
C PHE A 111 -9.59 -6.49 -7.72
N LEU A 112 -9.86 -7.71 -7.31
CA LEU A 112 -9.54 -8.90 -8.09
C LEU A 112 -10.28 -8.91 -9.44
N GLN A 113 -11.55 -8.54 -9.45
CA GLN A 113 -12.33 -8.46 -10.69
C GLN A 113 -11.77 -7.40 -11.65
N GLU A 114 -11.34 -6.27 -11.12
CA GLU A 114 -10.85 -5.16 -11.95
C GLU A 114 -9.45 -5.42 -12.50
N TYR A 115 -8.53 -6.00 -11.71
CA TYR A 115 -7.11 -6.00 -12.05
C TYR A 115 -6.51 -7.37 -12.33
N ARG A 116 -7.15 -8.47 -11.97
CA ARG A 116 -6.54 -9.81 -12.12
C ARG A 116 -6.23 -10.16 -13.58
N ASN A 117 -7.04 -9.71 -14.50
CA ASN A 117 -6.93 -10.02 -15.93
C ASN A 117 -6.45 -8.83 -16.77
N SER A 118 -5.94 -7.82 -16.14
CA SER A 118 -5.46 -6.61 -16.85
C SER A 118 -3.96 -6.65 -17.11
#